data_ad493cec1bdf8c2df1d42094387b1af9
#
_entry.id   ad493cec1bdf8c2df1d42094387b1af9
#
_cell.length_a   1.000
_cell.length_b   1.000
_cell.length_c   1.000
_cell.angle_alpha   90.00
_cell.angle_beta   90.00
_cell.angle_gamma   90.00
#
_symmetry.space_group_name_H-M   'P 1'
#
loop_
_entity.id
_entity.type
_entity.pdbx_description
1 polymer ?
#
loop_
_entity_poly.entity_id
_entity_poly.type
_entity_poly.pdbx_seq_one_letter_code
_entity_poly.pdbx_strand_id
1 'polypeptide(L)'
;MKKRILLPLLLISSSVAFSQTIIGNTSYDVQSNNAAKHRISVYDDGSISAAWTGSTDYAVGTTNPDRGMFFNHYNGATWGAFPATRVESTKTGFGEVITVLDHEVTLAHDGAALSIQLYANSSIGGTTWSELTGSDDITGFWPAAVCPEGTNDIYVVNANANPPTELRFSRSDDGGLTW
;
A
#
# COMPACT_ATOMS: atom_id res chain seq x y z
N MET A 1 -53.37 -10.26 -46.97
CA MET A 1 -52.20 -10.75 -46.21
C MET A 1 -51.68 -9.61 -45.33
N LYS A 2 -51.90 -9.71 -43.99
CA LYS A 2 -51.44 -8.68 -43.04
C LYS A 2 -50.01 -9.07 -42.54
N LYS A 3 -49.00 -8.30 -42.91
CA LYS A 3 -47.62 -8.47 -42.46
C LYS A 3 -47.56 -8.05 -40.98
N ARG A 4 -47.28 -9.00 -40.08
CA ARG A 4 -46.97 -8.72 -38.67
C ARG A 4 -45.50 -8.35 -38.58
N ILE A 5 -45.20 -7.09 -38.24
CA ILE A 5 -43.84 -6.64 -37.90
C ILE A 5 -43.59 -7.03 -36.44
N LEU A 6 -42.69 -8.03 -36.24
CA LEU A 6 -42.16 -8.31 -34.92
C LEU A 6 -41.08 -7.27 -34.60
N LEU A 7 -41.35 -6.40 -33.66
CA LEU A 7 -40.37 -5.48 -33.12
C LEU A 7 -39.52 -6.27 -32.09
N PRO A 8 -38.19 -6.37 -32.27
CA PRO A 8 -37.37 -7.01 -31.25
C PRO A 8 -37.32 -6.10 -30.00
N LEU A 9 -37.76 -6.66 -28.87
CA LEU A 9 -37.65 -6.01 -27.59
C LEU A 9 -36.16 -6.04 -27.14
N LEU A 10 -35.47 -4.93 -27.31
CA LEU A 10 -34.08 -4.77 -26.85
C LEU A 10 -34.11 -4.65 -25.30
N LEU A 11 -33.81 -5.75 -24.60
CA LEU A 11 -33.58 -5.74 -23.15
C LEU A 11 -32.26 -4.98 -22.90
N ILE A 12 -32.36 -3.69 -22.57
CA ILE A 12 -31.24 -2.93 -22.02
C ILE A 12 -31.09 -3.38 -20.57
N SER A 13 -30.18 -4.31 -20.31
CA SER A 13 -29.72 -4.58 -18.96
C SER A 13 -28.93 -3.38 -18.49
N SER A 14 -29.54 -2.55 -17.66
CA SER A 14 -28.80 -1.52 -16.91
C SER A 14 -27.89 -2.25 -15.91
N SER A 15 -26.61 -2.41 -16.26
CA SER A 15 -25.59 -2.75 -15.29
C SER A 15 -25.50 -1.59 -14.30
N VAL A 16 -25.85 -1.82 -13.05
CA VAL A 16 -25.57 -0.88 -11.98
C VAL A 16 -24.06 -0.86 -11.82
N ALA A 17 -23.41 0.13 -12.38
CA ALA A 17 -22.00 0.36 -12.15
C ALA A 17 -21.82 0.94 -10.74
N PHE A 18 -21.34 0.13 -9.82
CA PHE A 18 -20.86 0.67 -8.54
C PHE A 18 -19.57 1.43 -8.80
N SER A 19 -19.57 2.73 -8.49
CA SER A 19 -18.38 3.58 -8.66
C SER A 19 -17.34 3.38 -7.55
N GLN A 20 -17.67 2.64 -6.50
CA GLN A 20 -16.82 2.42 -5.34
C GLN A 20 -16.88 0.97 -4.89
N THR A 21 -15.73 0.42 -4.51
CA THR A 21 -15.60 -0.92 -3.92
C THR A 21 -14.87 -0.81 -2.59
N ILE A 22 -15.40 -1.47 -1.56
CA ILE A 22 -14.72 -1.58 -0.27
C ILE A 22 -13.63 -2.65 -0.41
N ILE A 23 -12.37 -2.27 -0.15
CA ILE A 23 -11.19 -3.15 -0.30
C ILE A 23 -10.59 -3.57 1.04
N GLY A 24 -11.08 -3.01 2.14
CA GLY A 24 -10.65 -3.30 3.50
C GLY A 24 -11.31 -2.38 4.50
N ASN A 25 -11.02 -2.59 5.77
CA ASN A 25 -11.50 -1.78 6.89
C ASN A 25 -10.33 -1.33 7.75
N THR A 26 -10.53 -0.23 8.49
CA THR A 26 -9.59 0.23 9.51
C THR A 26 -10.33 1.01 10.59
N SER A 27 -9.88 0.89 11.83
CA SER A 27 -10.30 1.79 12.93
C SER A 27 -9.41 3.02 13.02
N TYR A 28 -8.30 3.05 12.27
CA TYR A 28 -7.36 4.17 12.26
C TYR A 28 -7.65 5.11 11.10
N ASP A 29 -8.09 6.32 11.38
CA ASP A 29 -8.56 7.29 10.39
C ASP A 29 -7.48 8.21 9.81
N VAL A 30 -6.33 8.33 10.50
CA VAL A 30 -5.23 9.20 10.05
C VAL A 30 -4.35 8.45 9.05
N GLN A 31 -4.60 8.70 7.78
CA GLN A 31 -3.89 8.01 6.68
C GLN A 31 -2.59 8.70 6.27
N SER A 32 -2.47 10.00 6.50
CA SER A 32 -1.27 10.78 6.18
C SER A 32 -1.09 11.90 7.19
N ASN A 33 0.14 12.34 7.37
CA ASN A 33 0.46 13.50 8.20
C ASN A 33 0.92 14.65 7.29
N ASN A 34 -0.03 15.33 6.66
CA ASN A 34 0.16 16.44 5.71
C ASN A 34 0.99 16.10 4.45
N ALA A 35 1.22 14.83 4.16
CA ALA A 35 1.93 14.39 2.96
C ALA A 35 1.06 13.47 2.12
N ALA A 36 1.06 13.67 0.81
CA ALA A 36 0.52 12.69 -0.12
C ALA A 36 1.42 11.45 -0.08
N LYS A 37 0.78 10.28 0.04
CA LYS A 37 1.45 9.00 0.11
C LYS A 37 1.15 8.17 -1.13
N HIS A 38 2.15 7.42 -1.61
CA HIS A 38 1.96 6.45 -2.66
C HIS A 38 1.25 5.22 -2.07
N ARG A 39 -0.02 5.05 -2.42
CA ARG A 39 -0.90 4.05 -1.81
C ARG A 39 -1.45 3.05 -2.81
N ILE A 40 -1.23 3.30 -4.10
CA ILE A 40 -1.81 2.54 -5.19
C ILE A 40 -0.75 2.35 -6.26
N SER A 41 -0.54 1.10 -6.69
CA SER A 41 0.21 0.75 -7.89
C SER A 41 -0.75 0.12 -8.90
N VAL A 42 -0.64 0.52 -10.16
CA VAL A 42 -1.44 -0.01 -11.28
C VAL A 42 -0.49 -0.67 -12.26
N TYR A 43 -0.81 -1.87 -12.70
CA TYR A 43 0.03 -2.68 -13.58
C TYR A 43 -0.55 -2.78 -14.99
N ASP A 44 0.28 -3.10 -15.97
CA ASP A 44 -0.09 -3.17 -17.39
C ASP A 44 -1.14 -4.24 -17.68
N ASP A 45 -1.23 -5.28 -16.87
CA ASP A 45 -2.26 -6.32 -16.97
C ASP A 45 -3.63 -5.89 -16.40
N GLY A 46 -3.73 -4.66 -15.90
CA GLY A 46 -4.93 -4.09 -15.29
C GLY A 46 -5.12 -4.50 -13.82
N SER A 47 -4.17 -5.20 -13.23
CA SER A 47 -4.18 -5.47 -11.80
C SER A 47 -3.79 -4.21 -10.99
N ILE A 48 -4.17 -4.17 -9.71
CA ILE A 48 -3.97 -2.99 -8.84
C ILE A 48 -3.59 -3.46 -7.45
N SER A 49 -2.54 -2.89 -6.91
CA SER A 49 -2.17 -3.04 -5.50
C SER A 49 -2.52 -1.79 -4.72
N ALA A 50 -3.09 -1.95 -3.53
CA ALA A 50 -3.46 -0.86 -2.64
C ALA A 50 -2.97 -1.13 -1.22
N ALA A 51 -2.41 -0.11 -0.58
CA ALA A 51 -1.98 -0.16 0.81
C ALA A 51 -2.49 1.04 1.61
N TRP A 52 -2.74 0.84 2.89
CA TRP A 52 -3.19 1.91 3.79
C TRP A 52 -2.69 1.66 5.22
N THR A 53 -2.62 2.72 6.01
CA THR A 53 -2.40 2.58 7.45
C THR A 53 -3.68 2.07 8.09
N GLY A 54 -3.61 0.93 8.74
CA GLY A 54 -4.79 0.28 9.33
C GLY A 54 -4.55 -0.19 10.75
N SER A 55 -5.65 -0.53 11.41
CA SER A 55 -5.73 -1.22 12.68
C SER A 55 -7.08 -1.93 12.74
N THR A 56 -7.13 -3.09 13.33
CA THR A 56 -8.38 -3.85 13.58
C THR A 56 -8.91 -3.66 15.00
N ASP A 57 -8.19 -2.93 15.85
CA ASP A 57 -8.62 -2.62 17.20
C ASP A 57 -9.63 -1.45 17.19
N TYR A 58 -10.90 -1.81 17.29
CA TYR A 58 -12.02 -0.87 17.30
C TYR A 58 -12.43 -0.41 18.70
N ALA A 59 -11.73 -0.81 19.76
CA ALA A 59 -12.06 -0.41 21.10
C ALA A 59 -11.80 1.09 21.32
N VAL A 60 -12.73 1.77 21.98
CA VAL A 60 -12.61 3.21 22.26
C VAL A 60 -11.43 3.47 23.21
N GLY A 61 -10.60 4.44 22.85
CA GLY A 61 -9.45 4.85 23.69
C GLY A 61 -8.22 3.96 23.55
N THR A 62 -8.19 3.05 22.57
CA THR A 62 -7.00 2.22 22.32
C THR A 62 -5.89 3.02 21.65
N THR A 63 -4.66 2.54 21.81
CA THR A 63 -3.49 3.09 21.13
C THR A 63 -3.25 2.44 19.77
N ASN A 64 -4.22 1.66 19.25
CA ASN A 64 -4.10 0.87 18.03
C ASN A 64 -2.80 0.04 18.02
N PRO A 65 -2.68 -0.96 18.90
CA PRO A 65 -1.42 -1.73 19.08
C PRO A 65 -1.05 -2.54 17.83
N ASP A 66 -2.05 -2.90 17.02
CA ASP A 66 -1.91 -3.64 15.76
C ASP A 66 -1.76 -2.71 14.54
N ARG A 67 -1.61 -1.38 14.74
CA ARG A 67 -1.46 -0.44 13.63
C ARG A 67 -0.24 -0.77 12.77
N GLY A 68 -0.41 -0.69 11.46
CA GLY A 68 0.63 -0.89 10.46
C GLY A 68 0.09 -0.70 9.05
N MET A 69 0.84 -1.14 8.07
CA MET A 69 0.38 -1.15 6.68
C MET A 69 -0.49 -2.38 6.44
N PHE A 70 -1.66 -2.14 5.90
CA PHE A 70 -2.56 -3.16 5.37
C PHE A 70 -2.50 -3.11 3.86
N PHE A 71 -2.65 -4.25 3.22
CA PHE A 71 -2.47 -4.40 1.78
C PHE A 71 -3.59 -5.25 1.19
N ASN A 72 -4.05 -4.88 0.00
CA ASN A 72 -4.95 -5.69 -0.80
C ASN A 72 -4.60 -5.56 -2.29
N HIS A 73 -4.95 -6.57 -3.05
CA HIS A 73 -4.66 -6.64 -4.47
C HIS A 73 -5.91 -6.98 -5.28
N TYR A 74 -6.09 -6.28 -6.39
CA TYR A 74 -7.08 -6.56 -7.43
C TYR A 74 -6.37 -7.27 -8.58
N ASN A 75 -6.81 -8.47 -8.92
CA ASN A 75 -6.17 -9.34 -9.92
C ASN A 75 -6.68 -9.12 -11.36
N GLY A 76 -7.30 -7.97 -11.64
CA GLY A 76 -7.94 -7.68 -12.91
C GLY A 76 -9.42 -8.09 -12.97
N ALA A 77 -9.92 -8.87 -11.98
CA ALA A 77 -11.30 -9.32 -11.90
C ALA A 77 -11.94 -9.04 -10.53
N THR A 78 -11.22 -9.35 -9.44
CA THR A 78 -11.72 -9.22 -8.06
C THR A 78 -10.62 -8.73 -7.13
N TRP A 79 -11.01 -8.01 -6.08
CA TRP A 79 -10.14 -7.75 -4.94
C TRP A 79 -9.95 -9.02 -4.09
N GLY A 80 -8.78 -9.15 -3.49
CA GLY A 80 -8.51 -10.19 -2.51
C GLY A 80 -9.37 -10.06 -1.25
N ALA A 81 -9.28 -11.05 -0.36
CA ALA A 81 -9.93 -10.99 0.94
C ALA A 81 -9.42 -9.79 1.76
N PHE A 82 -10.26 -9.26 2.66
CA PHE A 82 -9.84 -8.19 3.54
C PHE A 82 -8.67 -8.65 4.40
N PRO A 83 -7.57 -7.89 4.44
CA PRO A 83 -6.42 -8.25 5.26
C PRO A 83 -6.80 -8.23 6.74
N ALA A 84 -6.43 -9.29 7.45
CA ALA A 84 -6.70 -9.44 8.88
C ALA A 84 -5.57 -8.89 9.76
N THR A 85 -4.38 -8.70 9.21
CA THR A 85 -3.19 -8.27 9.93
C THR A 85 -2.42 -7.25 9.10
N ARG A 86 -1.60 -6.46 9.77
CA ARG A 86 -0.61 -5.60 9.12
C ARG A 86 0.49 -6.42 8.43
N VAL A 87 1.19 -5.78 7.51
CA VAL A 87 2.34 -6.33 6.79
C VAL A 87 3.53 -6.52 7.73
N GLU A 88 3.84 -5.53 8.55
CA GLU A 88 5.02 -5.48 9.40
C GLU A 88 4.84 -6.30 10.69
N SER A 89 5.95 -6.76 11.27
CA SER A 89 5.97 -7.43 12.57
C SER A 89 5.75 -6.44 13.74
N THR A 90 6.15 -5.18 13.57
CA THR A 90 6.09 -4.12 14.59
C THR A 90 4.98 -3.11 14.28
N LYS A 91 4.70 -2.21 15.24
CA LYS A 91 3.73 -1.15 15.07
C LYS A 91 4.30 -0.01 14.23
N THR A 92 3.77 0.16 13.04
CA THR A 92 4.20 1.19 12.09
C THR A 92 3.04 2.09 11.68
N GLY A 93 3.28 2.96 10.70
CA GLY A 93 2.25 3.75 10.04
C GLY A 93 2.79 4.78 9.07
N PHE A 94 1.86 5.48 8.41
CA PHE A 94 2.15 6.54 7.44
C PHE A 94 3.13 6.10 6.34
N GLY A 95 2.99 4.84 5.94
CA GLY A 95 3.86 4.25 4.93
C GLY A 95 3.34 4.41 3.51
N GLU A 96 4.06 3.81 2.61
CA GLU A 96 3.82 3.77 1.16
C GLU A 96 3.94 2.34 0.64
N VAL A 97 3.47 2.12 -0.56
CA VAL A 97 3.75 0.93 -1.36
C VAL A 97 4.37 1.36 -2.67
N ILE A 98 5.47 0.74 -3.04
CA ILE A 98 6.14 0.90 -4.34
C ILE A 98 6.30 -0.45 -5.01
N THR A 99 6.45 -0.45 -6.32
CA THR A 99 6.79 -1.66 -7.09
C THR A 99 8.29 -1.68 -7.36
N VAL A 100 8.93 -2.79 -7.06
CA VAL A 100 10.35 -3.05 -7.33
C VAL A 100 10.40 -4.30 -8.20
N LEU A 101 10.70 -4.14 -9.48
CA LEU A 101 10.65 -5.22 -10.48
C LEU A 101 9.30 -5.97 -10.48
N ASP A 102 9.28 -7.17 -9.93
CA ASP A 102 8.17 -8.12 -9.95
C ASP A 102 7.46 -8.31 -8.59
N HIS A 103 7.72 -7.41 -7.64
CA HIS A 103 7.12 -7.46 -6.31
C HIS A 103 6.83 -6.07 -5.73
N GLU A 104 6.01 -6.01 -4.69
CA GLU A 104 5.78 -4.77 -3.93
C GLU A 104 6.72 -4.69 -2.73
N VAL A 105 7.09 -3.46 -2.41
CA VAL A 105 7.77 -3.10 -1.15
C VAL A 105 6.94 -2.07 -0.42
N THR A 106 6.62 -2.33 0.85
CA THR A 106 6.07 -1.32 1.75
C THR A 106 7.17 -0.66 2.55
N LEU A 107 7.05 0.64 2.76
CA LEU A 107 7.92 1.44 3.61
C LEU A 107 7.04 2.16 4.62
N ALA A 108 7.26 1.93 5.91
CA ALA A 108 6.51 2.60 6.96
C ALA A 108 7.41 2.91 8.15
N HIS A 109 7.16 4.02 8.87
CA HIS A 109 8.00 4.32 10.03
C HIS A 109 7.51 3.60 11.28
N ASP A 110 8.46 3.09 12.06
CA ASP A 110 8.27 2.69 13.45
C ASP A 110 8.55 3.89 14.36
N GLY A 111 7.50 4.34 15.04
CA GLY A 111 7.61 5.51 15.93
C GLY A 111 8.43 5.26 17.19
N ALA A 112 8.62 4.01 17.59
CA ALA A 112 9.42 3.64 18.78
C ALA A 112 10.90 3.48 18.44
N ALA A 113 11.20 2.80 17.31
CA ALA A 113 12.57 2.58 16.85
C ALA A 113 13.16 3.79 16.10
N LEU A 114 12.32 4.74 15.66
CA LEU A 114 12.72 5.88 14.83
C LEU A 114 13.37 5.43 13.51
N SER A 115 12.91 4.31 12.97
CA SER A 115 13.40 3.69 11.73
C SER A 115 12.30 3.54 10.69
N ILE A 116 12.71 3.34 9.45
CA ILE A 116 11.81 3.01 8.35
C ILE A 116 11.85 1.50 8.15
N GLN A 117 10.74 0.84 8.41
CA GLN A 117 10.58 -0.59 8.20
C GLN A 117 10.24 -0.85 6.74
N LEU A 118 10.98 -1.74 6.10
CA LEU A 118 10.79 -2.17 4.73
C LEU A 118 10.40 -3.65 4.67
N TYR A 119 9.32 -3.93 3.99
CA TYR A 119 8.84 -5.30 3.78
C TYR A 119 8.58 -5.53 2.31
N ALA A 120 9.19 -6.58 1.77
CA ALA A 120 8.98 -7.02 0.39
C ALA A 120 7.95 -8.13 0.32
N ASN A 121 7.05 -8.03 -0.65
CA ASN A 121 6.15 -9.11 -1.01
C ASN A 121 6.90 -10.17 -1.83
N SER A 122 6.45 -11.39 -1.82
CA SER A 122 7.07 -12.48 -2.60
C SER A 122 6.85 -12.36 -4.11
N SER A 123 5.84 -11.62 -4.54
CA SER A 123 5.49 -11.30 -5.93
C SER A 123 4.42 -10.23 -5.96
N ILE A 124 4.14 -9.63 -7.12
CA ILE A 124 2.99 -8.72 -7.28
C ILE A 124 1.69 -9.43 -6.85
N GLY A 125 0.97 -8.78 -5.93
CA GLY A 125 -0.27 -9.29 -5.36
C GLY A 125 -0.12 -10.50 -4.43
N GLY A 126 1.08 -10.89 -4.09
CA GLY A 126 1.35 -11.97 -3.14
C GLY A 126 0.86 -11.63 -1.74
N THR A 127 0.82 -12.62 -0.87
CA THR A 127 0.37 -12.46 0.53
C THR A 127 1.46 -12.75 1.55
N THR A 128 2.66 -13.08 1.08
CA THR A 128 3.82 -13.39 1.93
C THR A 128 4.79 -12.23 1.91
N TRP A 129 4.97 -11.62 3.07
CA TRP A 129 5.84 -10.48 3.26
C TRP A 129 7.06 -10.87 4.10
N SER A 130 8.21 -10.36 3.72
CA SER A 130 9.46 -10.53 4.46
C SER A 130 10.12 -9.18 4.68
N GLU A 131 10.64 -8.99 5.89
CA GLU A 131 11.44 -7.81 6.20
C GLU A 131 12.73 -7.80 5.40
N LEU A 132 13.05 -6.64 4.84
CA LEU A 132 14.32 -6.42 4.14
C LEU A 132 15.44 -6.12 5.15
N THR A 133 16.64 -6.63 4.90
CA THR A 133 17.79 -6.48 5.79
C THR A 133 18.24 -5.03 5.97
N GLY A 134 17.93 -4.16 5.01
CA GLY A 134 18.22 -2.73 5.09
C GLY A 134 17.17 -1.90 5.85
N SER A 135 16.18 -2.54 6.50
CA SER A 135 15.10 -1.83 7.20
C SER A 135 15.61 -0.82 8.21
N ASP A 136 16.57 -1.17 9.03
CA ASP A 136 17.06 -0.31 10.12
C ASP A 136 18.13 0.71 9.68
N ASP A 137 18.58 0.66 8.44
CA ASP A 137 19.60 1.58 7.91
C ASP A 137 19.04 3.00 7.69
N ILE A 138 17.72 3.11 7.49
CA ILE A 138 17.04 4.39 7.28
C ILE A 138 16.35 4.81 8.58
N THR A 139 16.88 5.84 9.22
CA THR A 139 16.29 6.38 10.46
C THR A 139 15.40 7.58 10.20
N GLY A 140 14.31 7.72 10.96
CA GLY A 140 13.41 8.88 10.91
C GLY A 140 11.95 8.51 10.67
N PHE A 141 11.19 9.46 10.08
CA PHE A 141 9.73 9.39 9.96
C PHE A 141 9.26 9.77 8.55
N TRP A 142 8.01 9.38 8.26
CA TRP A 142 7.25 9.81 7.09
C TRP A 142 8.00 9.62 5.77
N PRO A 143 8.37 8.37 5.43
CA PRO A 143 9.07 8.11 4.17
C PRO A 143 8.20 8.51 2.98
N ALA A 144 8.84 9.05 1.96
CA ALA A 144 8.32 9.17 0.61
C ALA A 144 9.30 8.47 -0.32
N ALA A 145 8.83 7.47 -1.05
CA ALA A 145 9.68 6.58 -1.82
C ALA A 145 9.27 6.50 -3.29
N VAL A 146 10.24 6.21 -4.14
CA VAL A 146 10.03 5.89 -5.54
C VAL A 146 11.04 4.84 -5.99
N CYS A 147 10.60 3.93 -6.84
CA CYS A 147 11.44 3.03 -7.62
C CYS A 147 11.16 3.29 -9.10
N PRO A 148 12.14 3.67 -9.92
CA PRO A 148 11.95 3.80 -11.35
C PRO A 148 11.60 2.44 -11.97
N GLU A 149 10.67 2.44 -12.90
CA GLU A 149 10.20 1.23 -13.57
C GLU A 149 11.35 0.41 -14.15
N GLY A 150 11.31 -0.90 -13.93
CA GLY A 150 12.29 -1.84 -14.45
C GLY A 150 13.65 -1.82 -13.76
N THR A 151 13.77 -1.15 -12.59
CA THR A 151 15.02 -1.10 -11.82
C THR A 151 14.84 -1.66 -10.41
N ASN A 152 15.97 -1.87 -9.72
CA ASN A 152 16.04 -2.16 -8.28
C ASN A 152 16.31 -0.88 -7.46
N ASP A 153 16.45 0.26 -8.11
CA ASP A 153 16.83 1.50 -7.44
C ASP A 153 15.65 2.01 -6.61
N ILE A 154 15.81 2.09 -5.31
CA ILE A 154 14.85 2.71 -4.41
C ILE A 154 15.43 4.03 -3.91
N TYR A 155 14.66 5.08 -4.05
CA TYR A 155 14.99 6.40 -3.54
C TYR A 155 14.00 6.77 -2.44
N VAL A 156 14.52 7.20 -1.30
CA VAL A 156 13.69 7.58 -0.13
C VAL A 156 14.06 8.98 0.33
N VAL A 157 13.05 9.79 0.57
CA VAL A 157 13.16 11.03 1.34
C VAL A 157 12.35 10.87 2.62
N ASN A 158 12.93 11.21 3.75
CA ASN A 158 12.25 11.14 5.03
C ASN A 158 12.71 12.27 5.97
N ALA A 159 11.96 12.51 7.02
CA ALA A 159 12.29 13.53 8.02
C ALA A 159 13.01 12.90 9.22
N ASN A 160 14.04 13.55 9.72
CA ASN A 160 14.57 13.28 11.05
C ASN A 160 13.70 14.00 12.09
N ALA A 161 13.26 13.29 13.12
CA ALA A 161 12.38 13.84 14.15
C ALA A 161 13.10 14.68 15.23
N ASN A 162 14.41 14.56 15.33
CA ASN A 162 15.16 15.33 16.29
C ASN A 162 15.44 16.76 15.80
N PRO A 163 15.21 17.80 16.62
CA PRO A 163 15.57 19.16 16.24
C PRO A 163 17.09 19.34 16.04
N PRO A 164 17.52 20.07 15.01
CA PRO A 164 16.69 20.62 13.95
C PRO A 164 16.12 19.53 13.05
N THR A 165 14.87 19.68 12.59
CA THR A 165 14.26 18.75 11.64
C THR A 165 15.03 18.80 10.32
N GLU A 166 15.57 17.67 9.92
CA GLU A 166 16.33 17.51 8.69
C GLU A 166 15.52 16.68 7.70
N LEU A 167 15.61 17.02 6.42
CA LEU A 167 15.24 16.12 5.35
C LEU A 167 16.44 15.25 5.01
N ARG A 168 16.22 13.95 4.95
CA ARG A 168 17.22 12.96 4.60
C ARG A 168 16.85 12.30 3.27
N PHE A 169 17.89 12.01 2.51
CA PHE A 169 17.79 11.27 1.27
C PHE A 169 18.61 9.99 1.40
N SER A 170 18.04 8.87 1.01
CA SER A 170 18.68 7.57 0.97
C SER A 170 18.44 6.92 -0.38
N ARG A 171 19.40 6.14 -0.86
CA ARG A 171 19.30 5.34 -2.07
C ARG A 171 19.75 3.91 -1.79
N SER A 172 19.02 2.97 -2.34
CA SER A 172 19.40 1.57 -2.50
C SER A 172 19.47 1.26 -3.99
N ASP A 173 20.44 0.46 -4.43
CA ASP A 173 20.54 -0.04 -5.81
C ASP A 173 20.40 -1.58 -5.88
N ASP A 174 19.98 -2.20 -4.80
CA ASP A 174 19.80 -3.64 -4.64
C ASP A 174 18.41 -4.04 -4.10
N GLY A 175 17.41 -3.20 -4.32
CA GLY A 175 16.03 -3.48 -3.92
C GLY A 175 15.75 -3.30 -2.43
N GLY A 176 16.56 -2.51 -1.71
CA GLY A 176 16.38 -2.22 -0.29
C GLY A 176 17.16 -3.14 0.65
N LEU A 177 18.09 -3.92 0.14
CA LEU A 177 18.93 -4.80 0.97
C LEU A 177 20.04 -4.01 1.66
N THR A 178 20.60 -3.01 0.98
CA THR A 178 21.60 -2.07 1.53
C THR A 178 21.27 -0.63 1.11
N TRP A 179 21.78 0.33 1.89
CA TRP A 179 21.50 1.77 1.70
C TRP A 179 22.76 2.61 1.77
#